data_18c76bd0a4b781a924fdae3c0c01cf11
#
_entry.id   18c76bd0a4b781a924fdae3c0c01cf11
#
_cell.length_a   1.000
_cell.length_b   1.000
_cell.length_c   1.000
_cell.angle_alpha   90.00
_cell.angle_beta   90.00
_cell.angle_gamma   90.00
#
_symmetry.space_group_name_H-M   'P 1'
#
loop_
_entity.id
_entity.type
_entity.pdbx_description
1 polymer ?
#
loop_
_entity_poly.entity_id
_entity_poly.type
_entity_poly.pdbx_seq_one_letter_code
_entity_poly.pdbx_strand_id
1 'polypeptide(L)'
;MDIILIPGFWLDASSWQRVTPVIEEAGHRVHPVTLPGLESVAADRAGIGLLDHIDAVVRLVDTFDEGTPLVLVGHSGGGAIAHGVADARPDRIHRVVYVDAGPLAGGSAVNDGLPIVDGEIPLPDWSEFDDADLVDLDDALRDEFRARAIPEPVGVAYDPITLRDERRYDVPITVIACEFPSSALVEWVAAGSPFTAELAKVKHVDYVDLPTGHWPQFTKPVQLGQAIVATLSS
;
A
#
# COMPACT_ATOMS: atom_id res chain seq x y z
N MET A 1 11.30 15.21 5.05
CA MET A 1 9.92 14.77 5.26
C MET A 1 9.91 13.50 6.07
N ASP A 2 8.82 13.20 6.75
CA ASP A 2 8.59 11.91 7.39
C ASP A 2 7.72 11.05 6.47
N ILE A 3 8.16 9.81 6.23
CA ILE A 3 7.56 8.90 5.25
C ILE A 3 7.13 7.64 5.97
N ILE A 4 5.83 7.37 6.00
CA ILE A 4 5.26 6.17 6.59
C ILE A 4 5.10 5.12 5.49
N LEU A 5 5.77 3.97 5.64
CA LEU A 5 5.73 2.87 4.67
C LEU A 5 4.77 1.78 5.17
N ILE A 6 3.69 1.57 4.44
CA ILE A 6 2.61 0.64 4.78
C ILE A 6 2.72 -0.57 3.86
N PRO A 7 2.99 -1.77 4.40
CA PRO A 7 3.14 -2.98 3.59
C PRO A 7 1.80 -3.45 3.02
N GLY A 8 1.87 -4.28 1.99
CA GLY A 8 0.74 -5.06 1.50
C GLY A 8 0.50 -6.32 2.32
N PHE A 9 -0.47 -7.12 1.90
CA PHE A 9 -0.84 -8.36 2.57
C PHE A 9 0.35 -9.30 2.78
N TRP A 10 0.28 -10.08 3.86
CA TRP A 10 1.28 -11.08 4.28
C TRP A 10 2.64 -10.51 4.69
N LEU A 11 2.79 -9.19 4.75
CA LEU A 11 4.06 -8.52 4.99
C LEU A 11 4.02 -7.62 6.23
N ASP A 12 5.18 -7.44 6.84
CA ASP A 12 5.43 -6.52 7.95
C ASP A 12 6.39 -5.38 7.53
N ALA A 13 6.78 -4.54 8.49
CA ALA A 13 7.71 -3.43 8.29
C ALA A 13 9.03 -3.85 7.63
N SER A 14 9.49 -5.08 7.88
CA SER A 14 10.76 -5.58 7.36
C SER A 14 10.78 -5.77 5.83
N SER A 15 9.61 -5.81 5.19
CA SER A 15 9.51 -5.86 3.72
C SER A 15 10.14 -4.65 3.03
N TRP A 16 10.24 -3.53 3.73
CA TRP A 16 10.80 -2.27 3.24
C TRP A 16 12.31 -2.14 3.49
N GLN A 17 12.96 -3.12 4.14
CA GLN A 17 14.36 -3.02 4.59
C GLN A 17 15.37 -2.70 3.47
N ARG A 18 15.09 -3.10 2.20
CA ARG A 18 15.94 -2.83 1.03
C ARG A 18 15.62 -1.49 0.36
N VAL A 19 14.46 -0.92 0.64
CA VAL A 19 13.98 0.36 0.09
C VAL A 19 14.38 1.54 1.00
N THR A 20 14.25 1.36 2.31
CA THR A 20 14.51 2.35 3.35
C THR A 20 15.85 3.08 3.19
N PRO A 21 17.02 2.40 2.97
CA PRO A 21 18.30 3.10 2.87
C PRO A 21 18.36 4.13 1.75
N VAL A 22 17.71 3.86 0.61
CA VAL A 22 17.69 4.79 -0.54
C VAL A 22 16.94 6.08 -0.20
N ILE A 23 15.85 5.96 0.55
CA ILE A 23 15.04 7.11 0.97
C ILE A 23 15.77 7.91 2.05
N GLU A 24 16.45 7.24 2.98
CA GLU A 24 17.23 7.88 4.05
C GLU A 24 18.46 8.60 3.50
N GLU A 25 19.16 8.02 2.51
CA GLU A 25 20.27 8.67 1.81
C GLU A 25 19.86 9.97 1.11
N ALA A 26 18.59 10.08 0.70
CA ALA A 26 18.02 11.31 0.15
C ALA A 26 17.63 12.35 1.24
N GLY A 27 17.88 12.07 2.52
CA GLY A 27 17.66 12.99 3.64
C GLY A 27 16.25 12.97 4.23
N HIS A 28 15.47 11.91 3.99
CA HIS A 28 14.14 11.74 4.59
C HIS A 28 14.19 10.80 5.80
N ARG A 29 13.18 10.90 6.67
CA ARG A 29 12.98 9.96 7.79
C ARG A 29 11.92 8.94 7.41
N VAL A 30 12.19 7.67 7.66
CA VAL A 30 11.33 6.57 7.21
C VAL A 30 10.76 5.83 8.41
N HIS A 31 9.47 5.53 8.35
CA HIS A 31 8.70 4.87 9.40
C HIS A 31 7.96 3.66 8.80
N PRO A 32 8.67 2.53 8.58
CA PRO A 32 8.01 1.29 8.15
C PRO A 32 7.13 0.76 9.28
N VAL A 33 5.88 0.38 8.96
CA VAL A 33 4.93 -0.07 9.98
C VAL A 33 4.73 -1.58 9.92
N THR A 34 4.63 -2.19 11.11
CA THR A 34 4.02 -3.52 11.28
C THR A 34 2.62 -3.31 11.80
N LEU A 35 1.63 -3.83 11.07
CA LEU A 35 0.22 -3.64 11.39
C LEU A 35 -0.27 -4.66 12.41
N PRO A 36 -1.38 -4.39 13.15
CA PRO A 36 -1.93 -5.33 14.11
C PRO A 36 -2.19 -6.72 13.50
N GLY A 37 -1.78 -7.78 14.18
CA GLY A 37 -1.89 -9.16 13.73
C GLY A 37 -0.78 -9.62 12.77
N LEU A 38 0.10 -8.70 12.33
CA LEU A 38 1.23 -8.98 11.44
C LEU A 38 2.59 -8.90 12.17
N GLU A 39 2.60 -8.95 13.51
CA GLU A 39 3.83 -8.93 14.29
C GLU A 39 4.60 -10.25 14.22
N SER A 40 3.89 -11.34 13.98
CA SER A 40 4.48 -12.68 13.79
C SER A 40 3.43 -13.66 13.26
N VAL A 41 3.89 -14.82 12.79
CA VAL A 41 3.00 -15.95 12.40
C VAL A 41 2.13 -16.43 13.59
N ALA A 42 2.58 -16.24 14.82
CA ALA A 42 1.87 -16.65 16.03
C ALA A 42 0.98 -15.56 16.64
N ALA A 43 0.89 -14.39 16.02
CA ALA A 43 0.03 -13.31 16.50
C ALA A 43 -1.46 -13.70 16.46
N ASP A 44 -2.24 -13.19 17.41
CA ASP A 44 -3.70 -13.34 17.36
C ASP A 44 -4.27 -12.34 16.35
N ARG A 45 -5.07 -12.83 15.39
CA ARG A 45 -5.70 -12.05 14.30
C ARG A 45 -7.21 -11.97 14.45
N ALA A 46 -7.77 -12.62 15.50
CA ALA A 46 -9.20 -12.69 15.68
C ALA A 46 -9.81 -11.30 15.86
N GLY A 47 -10.80 -10.97 15.03
CA GLY A 47 -11.55 -9.73 15.12
C GLY A 47 -10.79 -8.48 14.65
N ILE A 48 -9.58 -8.60 14.08
CA ILE A 48 -8.87 -7.50 13.46
C ILE A 48 -9.46 -7.25 12.08
N GLY A 49 -9.87 -6.01 11.83
CA GLY A 49 -10.44 -5.57 10.55
C GLY A 49 -9.64 -4.44 9.90
N LEU A 50 -10.10 -4.03 8.71
CA LEU A 50 -9.45 -2.95 7.94
C LEU A 50 -9.37 -1.66 8.74
N LEU A 51 -10.40 -1.34 9.52
CA LEU A 51 -10.42 -0.13 10.36
C LEU A 51 -9.33 -0.17 11.44
N ASP A 52 -9.02 -1.33 12.02
CA ASP A 52 -7.97 -1.45 13.04
C ASP A 52 -6.58 -1.12 12.47
N HIS A 53 -6.33 -1.54 11.21
CA HIS A 53 -5.11 -1.19 10.48
C HIS A 53 -5.05 0.30 10.16
N ILE A 54 -6.15 0.89 9.67
CA ILE A 54 -6.25 2.34 9.42
C ILE A 54 -6.00 3.11 10.72
N ASP A 55 -6.67 2.76 11.81
CA ASP A 55 -6.54 3.42 13.12
C ASP A 55 -5.12 3.28 13.70
N ALA A 56 -4.43 2.16 13.44
CA ALA A 56 -3.03 2.00 13.87
C ALA A 56 -2.12 3.03 13.19
N VAL A 57 -2.30 3.26 11.89
CA VAL A 57 -1.52 4.27 11.15
C VAL A 57 -1.98 5.69 11.50
N VAL A 58 -3.27 5.93 11.72
CA VAL A 58 -3.79 7.22 12.21
C VAL A 58 -3.16 7.59 13.55
N ARG A 59 -3.09 6.64 14.49
CA ARG A 59 -2.40 6.87 15.78
C ARG A 59 -0.94 7.26 15.59
N LEU A 60 -0.23 6.64 14.64
CA LEU A 60 1.14 7.03 14.31
C LEU A 60 1.20 8.45 13.73
N VAL A 61 0.33 8.81 12.78
CA VAL A 61 0.22 10.17 12.23
C VAL A 61 0.00 11.20 13.33
N ASP A 62 -0.85 10.88 14.30
CA ASP A 62 -1.18 11.79 15.42
C ASP A 62 -0.02 11.98 16.42
N THR A 63 1.07 11.19 16.36
CA THR A 63 2.28 11.39 17.18
C THR A 63 3.22 12.45 16.64
N PHE A 64 3.11 12.83 15.37
CA PHE A 64 3.97 13.84 14.77
C PHE A 64 3.45 15.24 15.10
N ASP A 65 4.37 16.20 15.20
CA ASP A 65 4.03 17.62 15.43
C ASP A 65 3.14 18.16 14.31
N GLU A 66 2.22 19.07 14.65
CA GLU A 66 1.41 19.79 13.67
C GLU A 66 2.31 20.55 12.69
N GLY A 67 2.03 20.43 11.40
CA GLY A 67 2.84 21.05 10.34
C GLY A 67 4.02 20.22 9.85
N THR A 68 4.30 19.05 10.46
CA THR A 68 5.24 18.09 9.87
C THR A 68 4.68 17.54 8.55
N PRO A 69 5.38 17.71 7.41
CA PRO A 69 4.90 17.15 6.15
C PRO A 69 5.05 15.62 6.15
N LEU A 70 3.91 14.92 6.20
CA LEU A 70 3.82 13.47 6.23
C LEU A 70 3.48 12.93 4.84
N VAL A 71 4.22 11.92 4.40
CA VAL A 71 3.94 11.18 3.18
C VAL A 71 3.58 9.74 3.55
N LEU A 72 2.46 9.25 3.01
CA LEU A 72 2.09 7.85 3.12
C LEU A 72 2.51 7.12 1.86
N VAL A 73 3.17 5.99 2.00
CA VAL A 73 3.49 5.07 0.90
C VAL A 73 2.81 3.76 1.20
N GLY A 74 1.81 3.41 0.42
CA GLY A 74 1.04 2.16 0.59
C GLY A 74 1.25 1.22 -0.59
N HIS A 75 1.73 0.01 -0.31
CA HIS A 75 1.86 -1.05 -1.31
C HIS A 75 0.64 -1.96 -1.27
N SER A 76 0.03 -2.27 -2.43
CA SER A 76 -1.07 -3.25 -2.52
C SER A 76 -2.20 -2.94 -1.53
N GLY A 77 -2.57 -3.88 -0.66
CA GLY A 77 -3.54 -3.67 0.43
C GLY A 77 -3.20 -2.49 1.34
N GLY A 78 -1.90 -2.19 1.53
CA GLY A 78 -1.44 -0.99 2.25
C GLY A 78 -1.89 0.32 1.60
N GLY A 79 -2.19 0.31 0.29
CA GLY A 79 -2.78 1.45 -0.42
C GLY A 79 -4.19 1.79 0.08
N ALA A 80 -5.03 0.78 0.35
CA ALA A 80 -6.35 1.00 0.92
C ALA A 80 -6.26 1.60 2.35
N ILE A 81 -5.28 1.14 3.14
CA ILE A 81 -5.02 1.68 4.47
C ILE A 81 -4.57 3.14 4.36
N ALA A 82 -3.61 3.45 3.48
CA ALA A 82 -3.15 4.82 3.22
C ALA A 82 -4.30 5.75 2.81
N HIS A 83 -5.24 5.24 1.98
CA HIS A 83 -6.44 5.99 1.58
C HIS A 83 -7.37 6.27 2.74
N GLY A 84 -7.61 5.29 3.61
CA GLY A 84 -8.41 5.47 4.84
C GLY A 84 -7.77 6.47 5.82
N VAL A 85 -6.43 6.48 5.92
CA VAL A 85 -5.70 7.47 6.73
C VAL A 85 -5.83 8.87 6.14
N ALA A 86 -5.73 9.02 4.81
CA ALA A 86 -5.92 10.30 4.13
C ALA A 86 -7.36 10.82 4.30
N ASP A 87 -8.37 9.94 4.32
CA ASP A 87 -9.75 10.29 4.66
C ASP A 87 -9.87 10.76 6.12
N ALA A 88 -9.23 10.07 7.06
CA ALA A 88 -9.32 10.39 8.49
C ALA A 88 -8.52 11.65 8.87
N ARG A 89 -7.43 11.96 8.16
CA ARG A 89 -6.49 13.06 8.47
C ARG A 89 -6.04 13.83 7.22
N PRO A 90 -6.96 14.32 6.36
CA PRO A 90 -6.59 14.95 5.08
C PRO A 90 -5.64 16.14 5.26
N ASP A 91 -5.82 16.92 6.33
CA ASP A 91 -5.00 18.12 6.60
C ASP A 91 -3.58 17.79 7.09
N ARG A 92 -3.31 16.52 7.46
CA ARG A 92 -2.00 16.07 7.96
C ARG A 92 -1.14 15.44 6.87
N ILE A 93 -1.74 15.00 5.78
CA ILE A 93 -1.07 14.22 4.74
C ILE A 93 -0.67 15.15 3.60
N HIS A 94 0.63 15.24 3.37
CA HIS A 94 1.21 16.03 2.28
C HIS A 94 1.02 15.33 0.92
N ARG A 95 1.16 14.00 0.87
CA ARG A 95 1.00 13.17 -0.33
C ARG A 95 0.74 11.72 0.04
N VAL A 96 -0.01 11.02 -0.81
CA VAL A 96 -0.08 9.55 -0.77
C VAL A 96 0.59 8.97 -2.02
N VAL A 97 1.51 8.03 -1.84
CA VAL A 97 2.15 7.26 -2.91
C VAL A 97 1.59 5.84 -2.87
N TYR A 98 0.89 5.46 -3.92
CA TYR A 98 0.38 4.11 -4.12
C TYR A 98 1.40 3.31 -4.92
N VAL A 99 1.92 2.23 -4.34
CA VAL A 99 2.87 1.33 -5.00
C VAL A 99 2.09 0.10 -5.46
N ASP A 100 1.92 -0.01 -6.77
CA ASP A 100 1.11 -1.04 -7.42
C ASP A 100 -0.26 -1.21 -6.77
N ALA A 101 -0.91 -0.08 -6.55
CA ALA A 101 -2.16 0.08 -5.84
C ALA A 101 -2.87 1.35 -6.30
N GLY A 102 -4.07 1.58 -5.78
CA GLY A 102 -4.82 2.81 -5.98
C GLY A 102 -5.79 3.09 -4.84
N PRO A 103 -6.45 4.26 -4.86
CA PRO A 103 -7.47 4.59 -3.88
C PRO A 103 -8.66 3.64 -4.01
N LEU A 104 -9.06 3.03 -2.88
CA LEU A 104 -10.18 2.10 -2.80
C LEU A 104 -11.51 2.84 -2.64
N ALA A 105 -12.50 2.50 -3.44
CA ALA A 105 -13.82 3.14 -3.36
C ALA A 105 -14.54 2.81 -2.05
N GLY A 106 -15.26 3.79 -1.49
CA GLY A 106 -16.07 3.59 -0.28
C GLY A 106 -17.06 2.45 -0.43
N GLY A 107 -17.14 1.59 0.56
CA GLY A 107 -17.97 0.39 0.57
C GLY A 107 -17.36 -0.83 -0.12
N SER A 108 -16.16 -0.73 -0.71
CA SER A 108 -15.44 -1.86 -1.29
C SER A 108 -14.53 -2.53 -0.25
N ALA A 109 -14.37 -3.84 -0.37
CA ALA A 109 -13.34 -4.61 0.32
C ALA A 109 -12.01 -4.52 -0.43
N VAL A 110 -10.88 -4.78 0.26
CA VAL A 110 -9.57 -4.79 -0.40
C VAL A 110 -9.47 -5.96 -1.37
N ASN A 111 -9.78 -7.16 -0.90
CA ASN A 111 -9.88 -8.37 -1.72
C ASN A 111 -10.68 -9.46 -1.01
N ASP A 112 -11.97 -9.54 -1.27
CA ASP A 112 -12.89 -10.52 -0.69
C ASP A 112 -12.92 -11.87 -1.46
N GLY A 113 -12.03 -12.03 -2.45
CA GLY A 113 -11.86 -13.27 -3.21
C GLY A 113 -10.78 -14.22 -2.66
N LEU A 114 -9.99 -13.78 -1.68
CA LEU A 114 -8.90 -14.60 -1.14
C LEU A 114 -9.42 -15.76 -0.27
N PRO A 115 -8.82 -16.96 -0.34
CA PRO A 115 -9.29 -18.11 0.43
C PRO A 115 -9.02 -17.94 1.93
N ILE A 116 -10.03 -18.24 2.75
CA ILE A 116 -9.91 -18.28 4.22
C ILE A 116 -9.56 -19.71 4.64
N VAL A 117 -8.50 -19.87 5.42
CA VAL A 117 -8.05 -21.13 6.00
C VAL A 117 -7.89 -20.94 7.51
N ASP A 118 -8.58 -21.75 8.30
CA ASP A 118 -8.55 -21.73 9.77
C ASP A 118 -8.81 -20.34 10.39
N GLY A 119 -9.60 -19.49 9.71
CA GLY A 119 -9.97 -18.15 10.18
C GLY A 119 -8.96 -17.06 9.84
N GLU A 120 -7.99 -17.35 9.00
CA GLU A 120 -6.95 -16.42 8.50
C GLU A 120 -6.84 -16.51 6.97
N ILE A 121 -6.11 -15.60 6.36
CA ILE A 121 -5.80 -15.62 4.92
C ILE A 121 -4.29 -15.84 4.77
N PRO A 122 -3.84 -17.12 4.59
CA PRO A 122 -2.44 -17.41 4.33
C PRO A 122 -2.04 -16.93 2.92
N LEU A 123 -0.73 -16.72 2.70
CA LEU A 123 -0.22 -16.49 1.35
C LEU A 123 -0.59 -17.68 0.45
N PRO A 124 -1.34 -17.47 -0.64
CA PRO A 124 -1.71 -18.52 -1.58
C PRO A 124 -0.51 -19.20 -2.23
N ASP A 125 -0.74 -20.31 -2.94
CA ASP A 125 0.29 -20.87 -3.81
C ASP A 125 0.62 -19.90 -4.95
N TRP A 126 1.87 -19.90 -5.43
CA TRP A 126 2.27 -18.99 -6.51
C TRP A 126 1.52 -19.23 -7.83
N SER A 127 0.92 -20.39 -8.01
CA SER A 127 0.06 -20.70 -9.15
C SER A 127 -1.31 -20.02 -9.14
N GLU A 128 -1.69 -19.41 -8.02
CA GLU A 128 -2.94 -18.65 -7.88
C GLU A 128 -2.79 -17.16 -8.28
N PHE A 129 -1.57 -16.72 -8.54
CA PHE A 129 -1.26 -15.37 -8.99
C PHE A 129 -1.11 -15.33 -10.51
N ASP A 130 -1.45 -14.19 -11.12
CA ASP A 130 -1.25 -13.98 -12.54
C ASP A 130 0.25 -13.84 -12.89
N ASP A 131 0.62 -14.19 -14.12
CA ASP A 131 2.01 -14.05 -14.59
C ASP A 131 2.54 -12.62 -14.45
N ALA A 132 1.68 -11.61 -14.55
CA ALA A 132 2.02 -10.20 -14.39
C ALA A 132 2.48 -9.88 -12.96
N ASP A 133 1.81 -10.44 -11.95
CA ASP A 133 2.18 -10.28 -10.53
C ASP A 133 3.61 -10.77 -10.26
N LEU A 134 4.02 -11.83 -10.96
CA LEU A 134 5.23 -12.60 -10.70
C LEU A 134 6.44 -12.17 -11.55
N VAL A 135 6.31 -11.13 -12.37
CA VAL A 135 7.43 -10.60 -13.17
C VAL A 135 8.60 -10.22 -12.26
N ASP A 136 9.81 -10.63 -12.63
CA ASP A 136 11.07 -10.42 -11.89
C ASP A 136 11.12 -11.10 -10.49
N LEU A 137 10.07 -11.79 -10.05
CA LEU A 137 10.05 -12.53 -8.79
C LEU A 137 10.51 -13.96 -9.03
N ASP A 138 11.83 -14.18 -9.03
CA ASP A 138 12.44 -15.49 -9.23
C ASP A 138 12.20 -16.46 -8.05
N ASP A 139 12.58 -17.73 -8.21
CA ASP A 139 12.34 -18.76 -7.21
C ASP A 139 12.98 -18.41 -5.85
N ALA A 140 14.16 -17.79 -5.85
CA ALA A 140 14.85 -17.41 -4.61
C ALA A 140 14.08 -16.31 -3.86
N LEU A 141 13.53 -15.32 -4.59
CA LEU A 141 12.70 -14.27 -4.02
C LEU A 141 11.33 -14.81 -3.56
N ARG A 142 10.76 -15.78 -4.27
CA ARG A 142 9.53 -16.48 -3.87
C ARG A 142 9.72 -17.26 -2.56
N ASP A 143 10.84 -17.96 -2.44
CA ASP A 143 11.21 -18.69 -1.21
C ASP A 143 11.44 -17.71 -0.05
N GLU A 144 12.15 -16.59 -0.28
CA GLU A 144 12.37 -15.55 0.71
C GLU A 144 11.02 -14.95 1.18
N PHE A 145 10.13 -14.62 0.24
CA PHE A 145 8.82 -14.07 0.55
C PHE A 145 8.00 -15.05 1.40
N ARG A 146 7.90 -16.31 0.94
CA ARG A 146 7.11 -17.35 1.65
C ARG A 146 7.64 -17.62 3.04
N ALA A 147 8.96 -17.58 3.24
CA ALA A 147 9.55 -17.76 4.57
C ALA A 147 9.24 -16.61 5.54
N ARG A 148 8.83 -15.45 5.04
CA ARG A 148 8.50 -14.25 5.82
C ARG A 148 7.00 -13.99 5.90
N ALA A 149 6.22 -14.61 5.02
CA ALA A 149 4.79 -14.35 4.91
C ALA A 149 4.07 -14.65 6.23
N ILE A 150 3.27 -13.71 6.66
CA ILE A 150 2.41 -13.77 7.84
C ILE A 150 0.97 -13.80 7.35
N PRO A 151 0.11 -14.73 7.80
CA PRO A 151 -1.29 -14.74 7.40
C PRO A 151 -1.97 -13.41 7.66
N GLU A 152 -2.83 -12.97 6.74
CA GLU A 152 -3.58 -11.72 6.87
C GLU A 152 -4.83 -11.94 7.72
N PRO A 153 -5.23 -10.99 8.60
CA PRO A 153 -6.53 -11.04 9.26
C PRO A 153 -7.67 -10.96 8.23
N VAL A 154 -8.69 -11.81 8.37
CA VAL A 154 -9.82 -11.87 7.42
C VAL A 154 -10.49 -10.52 7.25
N GLY A 155 -10.77 -9.80 8.35
CA GLY A 155 -11.46 -8.52 8.29
C GLY A 155 -10.67 -7.45 7.52
N VAL A 156 -9.34 -7.53 7.46
CA VAL A 156 -8.54 -6.56 6.68
C VAL A 156 -8.78 -6.71 5.18
N ALA A 157 -8.96 -7.93 4.70
CA ALA A 157 -9.24 -8.18 3.28
C ALA A 157 -10.72 -8.00 2.92
N TYR A 158 -11.63 -8.38 3.81
CA TYR A 158 -13.06 -8.52 3.53
C TYR A 158 -13.94 -7.37 4.02
N ASP A 159 -13.50 -6.58 5.03
CA ASP A 159 -14.32 -5.47 5.52
C ASP A 159 -14.38 -4.34 4.50
N PRO A 160 -15.57 -3.76 4.28
CA PRO A 160 -15.69 -2.63 3.38
C PRO A 160 -15.06 -1.37 3.99
N ILE A 161 -14.25 -0.66 3.21
CA ILE A 161 -13.69 0.63 3.64
C ILE A 161 -14.80 1.67 3.83
N THR A 162 -14.76 2.40 4.94
CA THR A 162 -15.68 3.51 5.22
C THR A 162 -14.93 4.83 5.03
N LEU A 163 -15.37 5.64 4.07
CA LEU A 163 -14.81 6.96 3.76
C LEU A 163 -15.84 8.04 4.08
N ARG A 164 -15.42 9.15 4.69
CA ARG A 164 -16.32 10.18 5.24
C ARG A 164 -15.96 11.60 4.86
N ASP A 165 -14.71 11.89 4.53
CA ASP A 165 -14.22 13.24 4.28
C ASP A 165 -13.71 13.40 2.84
N GLU A 166 -14.47 14.11 2.01
CA GLU A 166 -14.11 14.34 0.60
C GLU A 166 -12.84 15.19 0.42
N ARG A 167 -12.33 15.86 1.49
CA ARG A 167 -11.05 16.58 1.43
C ARG A 167 -9.87 15.65 1.12
N ARG A 168 -10.01 14.32 1.29
CA ARG A 168 -9.02 13.34 0.81
C ARG A 168 -8.72 13.48 -0.69
N TYR A 169 -9.68 13.99 -1.49
CA TYR A 169 -9.47 14.23 -2.92
C TYR A 169 -8.60 15.45 -3.21
N ASP A 170 -8.37 16.32 -2.22
CA ASP A 170 -7.46 17.46 -2.30
C ASP A 170 -6.01 17.06 -1.99
N VAL A 171 -5.80 15.93 -1.31
CA VAL A 171 -4.48 15.38 -1.04
C VAL A 171 -3.85 14.91 -2.35
N PRO A 172 -2.68 15.44 -2.76
CA PRO A 172 -1.99 14.97 -3.95
C PRO A 172 -1.60 13.50 -3.82
N ILE A 173 -1.70 12.78 -4.94
CA ILE A 173 -1.29 11.38 -4.97
C ILE A 173 -0.31 11.10 -6.11
N THR A 174 0.49 10.06 -5.95
CA THR A 174 1.27 9.44 -7.02
C THR A 174 0.96 7.96 -7.08
N VAL A 175 0.77 7.43 -8.29
CA VAL A 175 0.67 5.98 -8.52
C VAL A 175 1.96 5.51 -9.16
N ILE A 176 2.70 4.63 -8.47
CA ILE A 176 3.83 3.89 -9.03
C ILE A 176 3.26 2.59 -9.61
N ALA A 177 3.14 2.56 -10.93
CA ALA A 177 2.55 1.47 -11.68
C ALA A 177 3.62 0.41 -12.01
N CYS A 178 3.37 -0.85 -11.64
CA CYS A 178 4.33 -1.94 -11.78
C CYS A 178 3.87 -2.97 -12.82
N GLU A 179 2.77 -3.66 -12.58
CA GLU A 179 2.27 -4.76 -13.43
C GLU A 179 1.80 -4.29 -14.80
N PHE A 180 1.29 -3.09 -14.89
CA PHE A 180 0.81 -2.49 -16.13
C PHE A 180 1.24 -1.02 -16.23
N PRO A 181 1.41 -0.49 -17.44
CA PRO A 181 1.88 0.88 -17.61
C PRO A 181 0.84 1.90 -17.12
N SER A 182 1.31 3.03 -16.60
CA SER A 182 0.43 4.11 -16.13
C SER A 182 -0.54 4.63 -17.20
N SER A 183 -0.18 4.52 -18.49
CA SER A 183 -1.06 4.85 -19.60
C SER A 183 -2.35 4.04 -19.59
N ALA A 184 -2.31 2.77 -19.14
CA ALA A 184 -3.51 1.94 -19.00
C ALA A 184 -4.44 2.49 -17.91
N LEU A 185 -3.89 2.95 -16.77
CA LEU A 185 -4.68 3.61 -15.71
C LEU A 185 -5.38 4.86 -16.24
N VAL A 186 -4.66 5.69 -17.00
CA VAL A 186 -5.22 6.91 -17.63
C VAL A 186 -6.37 6.55 -18.57
N GLU A 187 -6.20 5.51 -19.39
CA GLU A 187 -7.25 5.02 -20.30
C GLU A 187 -8.47 4.49 -19.51
N TRP A 188 -8.27 3.74 -18.44
CA TRP A 188 -9.37 3.23 -17.60
C TRP A 188 -10.12 4.34 -16.88
N VAL A 189 -9.42 5.37 -16.39
CA VAL A 189 -10.05 6.58 -15.82
C VAL A 189 -10.89 7.27 -16.90
N ALA A 190 -10.35 7.49 -18.10
CA ALA A 190 -11.05 8.14 -19.21
C ALA A 190 -12.27 7.33 -19.69
N ALA A 191 -12.20 6.01 -19.62
CA ALA A 191 -13.29 5.10 -19.95
C ALA A 191 -14.36 5.00 -18.86
N GLY A 192 -14.16 5.60 -17.68
CA GLY A 192 -15.07 5.50 -16.54
C GLY A 192 -15.12 4.12 -15.90
N SER A 193 -13.99 3.40 -15.91
CA SER A 193 -13.90 2.08 -15.31
C SER A 193 -14.27 2.11 -13.82
N PRO A 194 -15.13 1.20 -13.34
CA PRO A 194 -15.41 1.09 -11.91
C PRO A 194 -14.16 0.88 -11.05
N PHE A 195 -13.14 0.20 -11.57
CA PHE A 195 -11.87 -0.05 -10.90
C PHE A 195 -11.12 1.25 -10.57
N THR A 196 -11.22 2.28 -11.40
CA THR A 196 -10.56 3.58 -11.23
C THR A 196 -11.52 4.69 -10.80
N ALA A 197 -12.74 4.36 -10.39
CA ALA A 197 -13.78 5.36 -10.08
C ALA A 197 -13.40 6.28 -8.91
N GLU A 198 -12.67 5.78 -7.92
CA GLU A 198 -12.18 6.60 -6.79
C GLU A 198 -10.98 7.44 -7.21
N LEU A 199 -10.05 6.87 -7.99
CA LEU A 199 -8.92 7.59 -8.57
C LEU A 199 -9.35 8.79 -9.43
N ALA A 200 -10.43 8.64 -10.20
CA ALA A 200 -10.98 9.67 -11.06
C ALA A 200 -11.48 10.92 -10.32
N LYS A 201 -11.70 10.84 -8.99
CA LYS A 201 -12.16 11.96 -8.16
C LYS A 201 -11.00 12.78 -7.59
N VAL A 202 -9.78 12.22 -7.56
CA VAL A 202 -8.61 12.91 -7.00
C VAL A 202 -8.18 14.04 -7.92
N LYS A 203 -7.92 15.23 -7.34
CA LYS A 203 -7.64 16.45 -8.10
C LYS A 203 -6.22 16.52 -8.67
N HIS A 204 -5.26 15.91 -7.97
CA HIS A 204 -3.83 15.95 -8.34
C HIS A 204 -3.27 14.54 -8.33
N VAL A 205 -3.08 13.98 -9.52
CA VAL A 205 -2.57 12.62 -9.71
C VAL A 205 -1.33 12.66 -10.57
N ASP A 206 -0.22 12.18 -10.02
CA ASP A 206 1.02 11.92 -10.74
C ASP A 206 1.16 10.41 -11.00
N TYR A 207 1.85 10.04 -12.07
CA TYR A 207 2.12 8.65 -12.41
C TYR A 207 3.60 8.42 -12.62
N VAL A 208 4.11 7.29 -12.15
CA VAL A 208 5.49 6.84 -12.35
C VAL A 208 5.45 5.37 -12.78
N ASP A 209 6.07 5.03 -13.91
CA ASP A 209 6.20 3.65 -14.34
C ASP A 209 7.44 3.00 -13.71
N LEU A 210 7.26 1.87 -13.06
CA LEU A 210 8.30 0.99 -12.55
C LEU A 210 8.01 -0.45 -13.00
N PRO A 211 8.22 -0.79 -14.28
CA PRO A 211 7.81 -2.08 -14.83
C PRO A 211 8.47 -3.26 -14.10
N THR A 212 7.67 -4.03 -13.36
CA THR A 212 8.04 -5.25 -12.63
C THR A 212 6.75 -5.93 -12.15
N GLY A 213 6.83 -7.04 -11.41
CA GLY A 213 5.65 -7.65 -10.79
C GLY A 213 5.19 -6.89 -9.53
N HIS A 214 4.17 -7.45 -8.89
CA HIS A 214 3.41 -6.85 -7.79
C HIS A 214 4.25 -6.44 -6.56
N TRP A 215 5.43 -7.00 -6.37
CA TRP A 215 6.26 -6.77 -5.18
C TRP A 215 7.59 -6.08 -5.48
N PRO A 216 7.58 -4.78 -5.89
CA PRO A 216 8.79 -4.05 -6.28
C PRO A 216 9.80 -3.89 -5.14
N GLN A 217 9.38 -3.97 -3.87
CA GLN A 217 10.27 -3.95 -2.71
C GLN A 217 11.20 -5.19 -2.64
N PHE A 218 10.87 -6.26 -3.35
CA PHE A 218 11.72 -7.45 -3.51
C PHE A 218 12.46 -7.46 -4.84
N THR A 219 11.77 -7.13 -5.93
CA THR A 219 12.30 -7.23 -7.30
C THR A 219 13.14 -6.04 -7.71
N LYS A 220 12.76 -4.81 -7.33
CA LYS A 220 13.41 -3.54 -7.71
C LYS A 220 13.54 -2.55 -6.54
N PRO A 221 14.09 -2.95 -5.37
CA PRO A 221 14.04 -2.13 -4.17
C PRO A 221 14.74 -0.77 -4.32
N VAL A 222 15.86 -0.71 -5.02
CA VAL A 222 16.61 0.55 -5.22
C VAL A 222 15.82 1.48 -6.13
N GLN A 223 15.30 0.97 -7.24
CA GLN A 223 14.51 1.76 -8.18
C GLN A 223 13.19 2.23 -7.54
N LEU A 224 12.56 1.40 -6.70
CA LEU A 224 11.38 1.78 -5.94
C LEU A 224 11.70 2.93 -4.97
N GLY A 225 12.80 2.85 -4.21
CA GLY A 225 13.23 3.94 -3.34
C GLY A 225 13.48 5.24 -4.09
N GLN A 226 14.14 5.17 -5.26
CA GLN A 226 14.38 6.33 -6.13
C GLN A 226 13.07 6.90 -6.69
N ALA A 227 12.12 6.04 -7.10
CA ALA A 227 10.81 6.48 -7.56
C ALA A 227 10.04 7.20 -6.45
N ILE A 228 10.02 6.65 -5.22
CA ILE A 228 9.39 7.31 -4.06
C ILE A 228 10.03 8.69 -3.83
N VAL A 229 11.36 8.78 -3.77
CA VAL A 229 12.06 10.06 -3.56
C VAL A 229 11.72 11.09 -4.64
N ALA A 230 11.64 10.67 -5.90
CA ALA A 230 11.30 11.56 -7.01
C ALA A 230 9.92 12.20 -6.86
N THR A 231 8.95 11.51 -6.23
CA THR A 231 7.59 12.02 -6.00
C THR A 231 7.52 13.14 -4.95
N LEU A 232 8.57 13.29 -4.13
CA LEU A 232 8.59 14.24 -3.01
C LEU A 232 9.01 15.65 -3.42
N SER A 233 9.50 15.82 -4.64
CA SER A 233 10.02 17.08 -5.19
C SER A 233 9.04 17.80 -6.11
N SER A 234 7.84 17.23 -6.33
CA SER A 234 6.81 17.73 -7.24
C SER A 234 5.69 18.48 -6.52
#